data_45e0ea0e141eb6978de5e1896c7a2a27
#
_entry.id   45e0ea0e141eb6978de5e1896c7a2a27
#
_cell.length_a   1.000
_cell.length_b   1.000
_cell.length_c   1.000
_cell.angle_alpha   90.00
_cell.angle_beta   90.00
_cell.angle_gamma   90.00
#
_symmetry.space_group_name_H-M   'P 1'
#
loop_
_entity.id
_entity.type
_entity.pdbx_description
1 polymer ?
#
loop_
_entity_poly.entity_id
_entity_poly.type
_entity_poly.pdbx_seq_one_letter_code
_entity_poly.pdbx_strand_id
1 'polypeptide(L)'
;MAKKAKKKGARKRVPVKKTKTVKKTVKKTARRKTAARAAATHSTRKKKPSPKPSRLTTAATAVRGAVAGAVAAVAERLPWSSGEDDALSFLEKDHRRFERLLKQGEETTENAVKGRSELLKTITTELNLHELVEEKVLYPALKLHPEAKDIVLEGFQEHHVADVIARELQRLNVSDEQWGAKFKVLKENIEHHIKEEEGEMWRTARAVFSQDELRQLGARMARMKQEQRSGR
;
A
#
# COMPACT_ATOMS: atom_id res chain seq x y z
N MET A 1 19.42 -13.27 77.63
CA MET A 1 19.43 -14.31 76.58
C MET A 1 18.01 -14.71 76.28
N ALA A 2 17.44 -14.28 75.14
CA ALA A 2 16.11 -14.67 74.75
C ALA A 2 16.10 -14.94 73.21
N LYS A 3 15.91 -16.21 72.83
CA LYS A 3 15.82 -16.68 71.42
C LYS A 3 14.44 -16.36 70.88
N LYS A 4 14.34 -15.52 69.84
CA LYS A 4 13.08 -15.30 69.07
C LYS A 4 12.94 -16.30 67.96
N ALA A 5 11.88 -17.11 68.00
CA ALA A 5 11.51 -18.08 66.99
C ALA A 5 10.86 -17.39 65.80
N LYS A 6 11.27 -17.78 64.56
CA LYS A 6 10.65 -17.35 63.30
C LYS A 6 9.44 -18.21 62.99
N LYS A 7 8.25 -17.61 62.90
CA LYS A 7 7.03 -18.25 62.33
C LYS A 7 7.11 -18.33 60.82
N LYS A 8 7.06 -19.54 60.24
CA LYS A 8 6.87 -19.81 58.80
C LYS A 8 5.38 -19.65 58.45
N GLY A 9 5.06 -18.70 57.61
CA GLY A 9 3.72 -18.51 57.05
C GLY A 9 3.49 -19.48 55.87
N ALA A 10 2.49 -20.35 56.01
CA ALA A 10 2.05 -21.29 54.98
C ALA A 10 1.21 -20.54 53.92
N ARG A 11 1.64 -20.55 52.69
CA ARG A 11 0.85 -20.04 51.53
C ARG A 11 -0.19 -21.11 51.14
N LYS A 12 -1.48 -20.79 51.23
CA LYS A 12 -2.60 -21.57 50.72
C LYS A 12 -2.58 -21.57 49.19
N ARG A 13 -2.54 -22.76 48.60
CA ARG A 13 -2.72 -22.97 47.16
C ARG A 13 -4.19 -22.85 46.80
N VAL A 14 -4.52 -21.97 45.84
CA VAL A 14 -5.86 -21.85 45.25
C VAL A 14 -5.97 -22.88 44.12
N PRO A 15 -7.06 -23.66 44.01
CA PRO A 15 -7.20 -24.64 42.95
C PRO A 15 -7.63 -24.02 41.65
N VAL A 16 -6.89 -24.32 40.57
CA VAL A 16 -7.19 -23.93 39.20
C VAL A 16 -8.37 -24.78 38.69
N LYS A 17 -9.48 -24.13 38.35
CA LYS A 17 -10.64 -24.76 37.69
C LYS A 17 -10.28 -25.06 36.22
N LYS A 18 -10.34 -26.34 35.85
CA LYS A 18 -10.24 -26.84 34.48
C LYS A 18 -11.45 -26.36 33.66
N THR A 19 -11.22 -25.53 32.66
CA THR A 19 -12.23 -25.14 31.65
C THR A 19 -12.40 -26.27 30.63
N LYS A 20 -13.64 -26.70 30.43
CA LYS A 20 -14.03 -27.72 29.45
C LYS A 20 -13.90 -27.19 28.01
N THR A 21 -13.15 -27.94 27.20
CA THR A 21 -13.06 -27.75 25.74
C THR A 21 -14.41 -28.02 25.09
N VAL A 22 -15.00 -27.01 24.49
CA VAL A 22 -16.20 -27.18 23.65
C VAL A 22 -15.75 -27.49 22.21
N LYS A 23 -15.92 -28.75 21.81
CA LYS A 23 -15.77 -29.17 20.40
C LYS A 23 -16.96 -28.66 19.60
N LYS A 24 -16.71 -27.69 18.70
CA LYS A 24 -17.72 -27.20 17.75
C LYS A 24 -17.69 -28.08 16.50
N THR A 25 -18.71 -28.90 16.34
CA THR A 25 -18.94 -29.77 15.17
C THR A 25 -19.36 -28.92 13.98
N VAL A 26 -18.56 -28.90 12.92
CA VAL A 26 -18.91 -28.23 11.65
C VAL A 26 -19.76 -29.21 10.82
N LYS A 27 -21.03 -28.91 10.65
CA LYS A 27 -21.98 -29.65 9.82
C LYS A 27 -21.80 -29.27 8.35
N LYS A 28 -21.32 -30.22 7.56
CA LYS A 28 -21.12 -30.13 6.10
C LYS A 28 -22.48 -30.34 5.43
N THR A 29 -23.08 -29.28 4.87
CA THR A 29 -24.30 -29.37 4.06
C THR A 29 -23.92 -29.55 2.60
N ALA A 30 -24.16 -30.75 2.09
CA ALA A 30 -24.08 -31.08 0.67
C ALA A 30 -25.27 -30.49 -0.07
N ARG A 31 -25.02 -29.68 -1.11
CA ARG A 31 -26.07 -29.13 -1.97
C ARG A 31 -26.22 -30.01 -3.21
N ARG A 32 -27.37 -30.67 -3.30
CA ARG A 32 -27.83 -31.48 -4.42
C ARG A 32 -27.90 -30.67 -5.73
N LYS A 33 -27.32 -31.23 -6.78
CA LYS A 33 -27.57 -30.82 -8.17
C LYS A 33 -28.94 -31.38 -8.59
N THR A 34 -29.84 -30.53 -9.07
CA THR A 34 -30.99 -30.94 -9.87
C THR A 34 -30.86 -30.33 -11.26
N ALA A 35 -30.71 -31.21 -12.22
CA ALA A 35 -30.80 -30.88 -13.65
C ALA A 35 -32.27 -30.70 -14.01
N ALA A 36 -32.62 -29.61 -14.65
CA ALA A 36 -33.91 -29.48 -15.35
C ALA A 36 -33.61 -29.13 -16.82
N ARG A 37 -34.06 -30.00 -17.66
CA ARG A 37 -34.08 -29.98 -19.12
C ARG A 37 -35.34 -29.20 -19.54
N ALA A 38 -35.21 -28.16 -20.35
CA ALA A 38 -36.37 -27.56 -21.05
C ALA A 38 -36.00 -27.09 -22.44
N ALA A 39 -36.71 -27.59 -23.33
CA ALA A 39 -37.05 -27.48 -24.72
C ALA A 39 -36.78 -26.13 -25.43
N ALA A 40 -36.30 -26.31 -26.67
CA ALA A 40 -36.18 -25.28 -27.68
C ALA A 40 -37.54 -24.77 -28.13
N THR A 41 -37.71 -23.45 -28.21
CA THR A 41 -38.73 -22.82 -29.06
C THR A 41 -38.06 -21.78 -29.95
N HIS A 42 -38.09 -22.03 -31.24
CA HIS A 42 -37.75 -21.07 -32.29
C HIS A 42 -38.67 -19.85 -32.20
N SER A 43 -38.10 -18.67 -32.03
CA SER A 43 -38.77 -17.40 -32.29
C SER A 43 -37.93 -16.56 -33.23
N THR A 44 -38.42 -16.41 -34.44
CA THR A 44 -37.92 -15.53 -35.50
C THR A 44 -38.12 -14.07 -35.08
N ARG A 45 -37.07 -13.39 -34.61
CA ARG A 45 -37.10 -11.97 -34.31
C ARG A 45 -36.54 -11.16 -35.47
N LYS A 46 -37.41 -10.38 -36.12
CA LYS A 46 -37.13 -9.42 -37.17
C LYS A 46 -35.98 -8.47 -36.76
N LYS A 47 -34.98 -8.31 -37.63
CA LYS A 47 -33.92 -7.30 -37.54
C LYS A 47 -34.54 -5.90 -37.48
N LYS A 48 -34.31 -5.20 -36.37
CA LYS A 48 -34.53 -3.78 -36.24
C LYS A 48 -33.31 -3.03 -36.81
N PRO A 49 -33.48 -1.92 -37.56
CA PRO A 49 -32.36 -1.18 -38.12
C PRO A 49 -31.55 -0.49 -37.01
N SER A 50 -30.24 -0.50 -37.15
CA SER A 50 -29.25 0.15 -36.29
C SER A 50 -29.56 1.66 -36.13
N PRO A 51 -29.53 2.21 -34.93
CA PRO A 51 -29.59 3.67 -34.78
C PRO A 51 -28.29 4.30 -35.29
N LYS A 52 -28.41 5.39 -36.04
CA LYS A 52 -27.29 6.22 -36.50
C LYS A 52 -26.53 6.73 -35.28
N PRO A 53 -25.18 6.90 -35.35
CA PRO A 53 -24.40 7.39 -34.23
C PRO A 53 -24.84 8.81 -33.86
N SER A 54 -25.32 8.96 -32.64
CA SER A 54 -25.69 10.26 -32.09
C SER A 54 -24.41 11.07 -31.80
N ARG A 55 -24.49 12.39 -32.02
CA ARG A 55 -23.42 13.40 -31.90
C ARG A 55 -22.85 13.59 -30.47
N LEU A 56 -22.77 12.53 -29.65
CA LEU A 56 -22.25 12.61 -28.29
C LEU A 56 -20.75 12.33 -28.16
N THR A 57 -20.06 12.00 -29.27
CA THR A 57 -18.63 11.70 -29.24
C THR A 57 -17.70 12.92 -29.23
N THR A 58 -18.23 14.14 -29.49
CA THR A 58 -17.43 15.36 -29.53
C THR A 58 -17.12 15.97 -28.16
N ALA A 59 -17.94 15.70 -27.13
CA ALA A 59 -17.71 16.28 -25.80
C ALA A 59 -16.61 15.54 -25.01
N ALA A 60 -16.51 14.21 -25.15
CA ALA A 60 -15.49 13.42 -24.46
C ALA A 60 -14.07 13.68 -24.99
N THR A 61 -13.95 13.94 -26.31
CA THR A 61 -12.66 14.26 -26.92
C THR A 61 -12.17 15.66 -26.53
N ALA A 62 -13.10 16.64 -26.36
CA ALA A 62 -12.76 17.99 -25.93
C ALA A 62 -12.23 18.05 -24.48
N VAL A 63 -12.80 17.24 -23.58
CA VAL A 63 -12.33 17.18 -22.19
C VAL A 63 -10.96 16.50 -22.07
N ARG A 64 -10.69 15.45 -22.85
CA ARG A 64 -9.35 14.84 -22.92
C ARG A 64 -8.29 15.81 -23.43
N GLY A 65 -8.61 16.62 -24.45
CA GLY A 65 -7.70 17.63 -24.99
C GLY A 65 -7.41 18.77 -24.02
N ALA A 66 -8.38 19.17 -23.18
CA ALA A 66 -8.19 20.26 -22.22
C ALA A 66 -7.31 19.87 -21.03
N VAL A 67 -7.40 18.63 -20.54
CA VAL A 67 -6.56 18.14 -19.43
C VAL A 67 -5.13 17.87 -19.92
N ALA A 68 -4.96 17.26 -21.10
CA ALA A 68 -3.64 17.08 -21.73
C ALA A 68 -2.96 18.43 -22.03
N GLY A 69 -3.72 19.42 -22.49
CA GLY A 69 -3.21 20.78 -22.74
C GLY A 69 -2.78 21.53 -21.48
N ALA A 70 -3.45 21.31 -20.33
CA ALA A 70 -3.08 21.95 -19.08
C ALA A 70 -1.78 21.34 -18.49
N VAL A 71 -1.58 20.03 -18.62
CA VAL A 71 -0.34 19.37 -18.21
C VAL A 71 0.81 19.75 -19.13
N ALA A 72 0.58 19.78 -20.44
CA ALA A 72 1.59 20.20 -21.42
C ALA A 72 2.00 21.69 -21.28
N ALA A 73 1.07 22.59 -20.99
CA ALA A 73 1.36 24.02 -20.82
C ALA A 73 2.24 24.32 -19.58
N VAL A 74 2.22 23.47 -18.56
CA VAL A 74 3.13 23.56 -17.40
C VAL A 74 4.51 22.97 -17.74
N ALA A 75 4.58 21.97 -18.61
CA ALA A 75 5.82 21.31 -19.02
C ALA A 75 6.73 22.23 -19.86
N GLU A 76 6.16 23.07 -20.75
CA GLU A 76 6.92 23.95 -21.63
C GLU A 76 7.72 25.07 -20.93
N ARG A 77 7.48 25.31 -19.63
CA ARG A 77 8.12 26.39 -18.86
C ARG A 77 9.30 25.97 -18.00
N LEU A 78 9.68 24.72 -18.02
CA LEU A 78 10.75 24.21 -17.15
C LEU A 78 11.89 23.63 -18.00
N PRO A 79 13.15 24.07 -17.81
CA PRO A 79 14.30 23.45 -18.45
C PRO A 79 14.51 22.06 -17.84
N TRP A 80 13.99 21.02 -18.50
CA TRP A 80 14.16 19.63 -18.08
C TRP A 80 15.53 19.14 -18.52
N SER A 81 16.39 18.89 -17.57
CA SER A 81 17.39 17.85 -17.76
C SER A 81 16.63 16.52 -17.88
N SER A 82 16.88 15.79 -18.93
CA SER A 82 16.33 14.47 -19.23
C SER A 82 16.59 13.51 -18.06
N GLY A 83 15.70 13.49 -17.07
CA GLY A 83 15.63 12.39 -16.13
C GLY A 83 15.17 11.16 -16.91
N GLU A 84 16.01 10.16 -16.97
CA GLU A 84 15.76 8.95 -17.76
C GLU A 84 14.60 8.11 -17.20
N ASP A 85 14.17 8.38 -15.97
CA ASP A 85 13.16 7.60 -15.27
C ASP A 85 11.75 8.20 -15.40
N ASP A 86 10.80 7.38 -15.80
CA ASP A 86 9.38 7.68 -15.62
C ASP A 86 8.97 7.51 -14.13
N ALA A 87 7.75 7.92 -13.78
CA ALA A 87 7.26 7.87 -12.40
C ALA A 87 7.33 6.45 -11.79
N LEU A 88 7.00 5.43 -12.57
CA LEU A 88 6.97 4.06 -12.10
C LEU A 88 8.38 3.51 -11.86
N SER A 89 9.29 3.76 -12.79
CA SER A 89 10.71 3.39 -12.64
C SER A 89 11.39 4.14 -11.49
N PHE A 90 10.96 5.39 -11.23
CA PHE A 90 11.43 6.17 -10.09
C PHE A 90 11.02 5.53 -8.75
N LEU A 91 9.75 5.14 -8.62
CA LEU A 91 9.23 4.47 -7.42
C LEU A 91 9.83 3.07 -7.24
N GLU A 92 10.00 2.31 -8.32
CA GLU A 92 10.61 0.98 -8.26
C GLU A 92 11.98 1.00 -7.58
N LYS A 93 12.79 2.01 -7.83
CA LYS A 93 14.09 2.16 -7.16
C LYS A 93 13.96 2.29 -5.64
N ASP A 94 12.94 3.02 -5.19
CA ASP A 94 12.63 3.14 -3.78
C ASP A 94 12.14 1.80 -3.20
N HIS A 95 11.25 1.10 -3.89
CA HIS A 95 10.75 -0.22 -3.50
C HIS A 95 11.90 -1.21 -3.30
N ARG A 96 12.82 -1.33 -4.27
CA ARG A 96 14.01 -2.19 -4.13
C ARG A 96 14.91 -1.77 -2.97
N ARG A 97 14.91 -0.49 -2.62
CA ARG A 97 15.61 -0.01 -1.43
C ARG A 97 14.90 -0.44 -0.14
N PHE A 98 13.57 -0.30 -0.08
CA PHE A 98 12.79 -0.77 1.07
C PHE A 98 12.94 -2.26 1.31
N GLU A 99 12.81 -3.09 0.29
CA GLU A 99 13.00 -4.53 0.40
C GLU A 99 14.34 -4.88 1.07
N ARG A 100 15.43 -4.21 0.66
CA ARG A 100 16.75 -4.43 1.27
C ARG A 100 16.82 -3.97 2.72
N LEU A 101 16.27 -2.79 3.04
CA LEU A 101 16.27 -2.25 4.40
C LEU A 101 15.39 -3.10 5.34
N LEU A 102 14.23 -3.51 4.88
CA LEU A 102 13.30 -4.36 5.64
C LEU A 102 13.91 -5.74 5.91
N LYS A 103 14.57 -6.33 4.93
CA LYS A 103 15.31 -7.57 5.12
C LYS A 103 16.44 -7.42 6.15
N GLN A 104 17.23 -6.35 6.08
CA GLN A 104 18.25 -6.06 7.08
C GLN A 104 17.67 -5.94 8.48
N GLY A 105 16.50 -5.30 8.62
CA GLY A 105 15.81 -5.16 9.90
C GLY A 105 15.34 -6.47 10.50
N GLU A 106 14.81 -7.36 9.67
CA GLU A 106 14.39 -8.69 10.09
C GLU A 106 15.55 -9.57 10.57
N GLU A 107 16.73 -9.39 9.97
CA GLU A 107 17.95 -10.13 10.35
C GLU A 107 18.61 -9.59 11.64
N THR A 108 18.12 -8.47 12.23
CA THR A 108 18.71 -7.90 13.45
C THR A 108 18.33 -8.69 14.69
N THR A 109 19.27 -8.81 15.63
CA THR A 109 19.02 -9.39 16.95
C THR A 109 18.66 -8.33 17.97
N GLU A 110 18.08 -8.72 19.11
CA GLU A 110 17.74 -7.83 20.25
C GLU A 110 18.96 -7.06 20.78
N ASN A 111 20.16 -7.62 20.63
CA ASN A 111 21.42 -6.99 21.05
C ASN A 111 21.92 -5.91 20.07
N ALA A 112 21.35 -5.82 18.86
CA ALA A 112 21.76 -4.86 17.84
C ALA A 112 21.07 -3.49 18.01
N VAL A 113 20.98 -2.96 19.24
CA VAL A 113 20.23 -1.75 19.62
C VAL A 113 20.52 -0.56 18.70
N LYS A 114 21.82 -0.23 18.53
CA LYS A 114 22.22 0.90 17.67
C LYS A 114 21.83 0.65 16.22
N GLY A 115 22.07 -0.55 15.70
CA GLY A 115 21.73 -0.92 14.31
C GLY A 115 20.23 -0.83 14.04
N ARG A 116 19.39 -1.33 14.96
CA ARG A 116 17.92 -1.25 14.86
C ARG A 116 17.43 0.19 14.84
N SER A 117 17.95 1.05 15.71
CA SER A 117 17.56 2.46 15.77
C SER A 117 17.93 3.23 14.48
N GLU A 118 19.15 3.07 13.99
CA GLU A 118 19.61 3.72 12.76
C GLU A 118 18.84 3.22 11.53
N LEU A 119 18.59 1.92 11.46
CA LEU A 119 17.84 1.31 10.38
C LEU A 119 16.39 1.78 10.36
N LEU A 120 15.70 1.77 11.51
CA LEU A 120 14.32 2.26 11.61
C LEU A 120 14.23 3.74 11.21
N LYS A 121 15.18 4.57 11.67
CA LYS A 121 15.26 5.98 11.26
C LYS A 121 15.43 6.12 9.76
N THR A 122 16.25 5.29 9.14
CA THR A 122 16.47 5.30 7.69
C THR A 122 15.20 4.89 6.95
N ILE A 123 14.57 3.79 7.35
CA ILE A 123 13.32 3.29 6.75
C ILE A 123 12.25 4.37 6.82
N THR A 124 11.99 4.93 8.00
CA THR A 124 10.93 5.94 8.18
C THR A 124 11.20 7.23 7.41
N THR A 125 12.47 7.65 7.30
CA THR A 125 12.82 8.84 6.52
C THR A 125 12.58 8.62 5.02
N GLU A 126 12.98 7.47 4.49
CA GLU A 126 12.79 7.17 3.07
C GLU A 126 11.31 6.90 2.76
N LEU A 127 10.58 6.23 3.67
CA LEU A 127 9.15 5.98 3.54
C LEU A 127 8.36 7.29 3.45
N ASN A 128 8.58 8.22 4.38
CA ASN A 128 7.92 9.53 4.35
C ASN A 128 8.20 10.31 3.05
N LEU A 129 9.41 10.18 2.46
CA LEU A 129 9.75 10.84 1.21
C LEU A 129 9.09 10.16 0.00
N HIS A 130 8.92 8.87 0.04
CA HIS A 130 8.25 8.06 -0.96
C HIS A 130 6.75 8.35 -0.97
N GLU A 131 6.08 8.19 0.15
CA GLU A 131 4.66 8.51 0.33
C GLU A 131 4.36 9.96 -0.06
N LEU A 132 5.23 10.90 0.30
CA LEU A 132 5.06 12.32 -0.07
C LEU A 132 4.99 12.51 -1.58
N VAL A 133 5.88 11.90 -2.36
CA VAL A 133 5.89 12.11 -3.81
C VAL A 133 4.71 11.44 -4.48
N GLU A 134 4.23 10.33 -3.95
CA GLU A 134 3.02 9.67 -4.43
C GLU A 134 1.78 10.49 -4.11
N GLU A 135 1.59 10.86 -2.87
CA GLU A 135 0.42 11.61 -2.40
C GLU A 135 0.32 13.03 -2.99
N LYS A 136 1.44 13.64 -3.35
CA LYS A 136 1.47 15.00 -3.91
C LYS A 136 1.56 15.05 -5.42
N VAL A 137 2.01 13.97 -6.08
CA VAL A 137 2.26 13.99 -7.53
C VAL A 137 1.48 12.89 -8.24
N LEU A 138 1.69 11.60 -7.91
CA LEU A 138 1.11 10.48 -8.65
C LEU A 138 -0.38 10.29 -8.34
N TYR A 139 -0.74 10.17 -7.08
CA TYR A 139 -2.11 9.90 -6.65
C TYR A 139 -3.11 10.98 -7.07
N PRO A 140 -2.80 12.29 -6.97
CA PRO A 140 -3.68 13.33 -7.50
C PRO A 140 -3.90 13.23 -9.02
N ALA A 141 -2.86 12.84 -9.78
CA ALA A 141 -2.97 12.64 -11.21
C ALA A 141 -3.82 11.41 -11.55
N LEU A 142 -3.59 10.27 -10.87
CA LEU A 142 -4.38 9.06 -11.03
C LEU A 142 -5.85 9.26 -10.66
N LYS A 143 -6.16 10.00 -9.59
CA LYS A 143 -7.55 10.27 -9.15
C LYS A 143 -8.40 11.01 -10.16
N LEU A 144 -7.82 11.62 -11.19
CA LEU A 144 -8.57 12.21 -12.30
C LEU A 144 -9.20 11.13 -13.21
N HIS A 145 -8.76 9.89 -13.08
CA HIS A 145 -9.23 8.74 -13.84
C HIS A 145 -10.12 7.87 -12.96
N PRO A 146 -11.42 7.70 -13.29
CA PRO A 146 -12.37 6.95 -12.46
C PRO A 146 -11.91 5.52 -12.13
N GLU A 147 -11.23 4.85 -13.10
CA GLU A 147 -10.71 3.50 -13.00
C GLU A 147 -9.56 3.35 -11.97
N ALA A 148 -8.89 4.44 -11.60
CA ALA A 148 -7.79 4.43 -10.63
C ALA A 148 -8.24 4.87 -9.22
N LYS A 149 -9.49 5.31 -9.07
CA LYS A 149 -9.91 5.97 -7.84
C LYS A 149 -9.83 5.07 -6.62
N ASP A 150 -10.30 3.83 -6.74
CA ASP A 150 -10.41 2.93 -5.60
C ASP A 150 -9.03 2.48 -5.13
N ILE A 151 -8.14 2.09 -6.05
CA ILE A 151 -6.77 1.69 -5.70
C ILE A 151 -5.95 2.83 -5.10
N VAL A 152 -6.16 4.08 -5.54
CA VAL A 152 -5.51 5.24 -4.93
C VAL A 152 -6.03 5.49 -3.51
N LEU A 153 -7.34 5.32 -3.26
CA LEU A 153 -7.89 5.45 -1.91
C LEU A 153 -7.37 4.37 -0.97
N GLU A 154 -7.17 3.15 -1.48
CA GLU A 154 -6.56 2.04 -0.74
C GLU A 154 -5.11 2.36 -0.38
N GLY A 155 -4.28 2.81 -1.34
CA GLY A 155 -2.90 3.22 -1.11
C GLY A 155 -2.76 4.27 0.00
N PHE A 156 -3.63 5.28 0.06
CA PHE A 156 -3.65 6.23 1.19
C PHE A 156 -3.90 5.56 2.55
N GLN A 157 -4.72 4.50 2.62
CA GLN A 157 -4.97 3.80 3.87
C GLN A 157 -3.78 2.91 4.26
N GLU A 158 -3.12 2.31 3.30
CA GLU A 158 -1.92 1.50 3.52
C GLU A 158 -0.77 2.36 4.04
N HIS A 159 -0.53 3.55 3.47
CA HIS A 159 0.40 4.55 4.00
C HIS A 159 0.08 4.92 5.45
N HIS A 160 -1.20 5.20 5.73
CA HIS A 160 -1.63 5.51 7.10
C HIS A 160 -1.33 4.39 8.08
N VAL A 161 -1.55 3.12 7.68
CA VAL A 161 -1.23 1.95 8.53
C VAL A 161 0.27 1.82 8.75
N ALA A 162 1.08 1.96 7.70
CA ALA A 162 2.54 1.93 7.79
C ALA A 162 3.07 3.00 8.75
N ASP A 163 2.57 4.22 8.61
CA ASP A 163 2.88 5.37 9.46
C ASP A 163 2.55 5.13 10.95
N VAL A 164 1.39 4.55 11.25
CA VAL A 164 0.99 4.22 12.63
C VAL A 164 1.98 3.21 13.22
N ILE A 165 2.27 2.14 12.50
CA ILE A 165 3.18 1.08 12.98
C ILE A 165 4.61 1.64 13.14
N ALA A 166 5.09 2.46 12.20
CA ALA A 166 6.41 3.07 12.27
C ALA A 166 6.55 4.01 13.49
N ARG A 167 5.53 4.84 13.78
CA ARG A 167 5.48 5.70 14.98
C ARG A 167 5.45 4.91 16.28
N GLU A 168 4.75 3.79 16.31
CA GLU A 168 4.74 2.91 17.47
C GLU A 168 6.11 2.25 17.70
N LEU A 169 6.77 1.78 16.62
CA LEU A 169 8.12 1.24 16.68
C LEU A 169 9.14 2.26 17.21
N GLN A 170 9.04 3.52 16.79
CA GLN A 170 9.92 4.60 17.27
C GLN A 170 9.78 4.89 18.76
N ARG A 171 8.63 4.57 19.36
CA ARG A 171 8.35 4.75 20.81
C ARG A 171 8.77 3.55 21.64
N LEU A 172 8.92 2.38 21.02
CA LEU A 172 9.39 1.18 21.72
C LEU A 172 10.90 1.26 21.97
N ASN A 173 11.32 0.67 23.10
CA ASN A 173 12.73 0.37 23.26
C ASN A 173 13.12 -0.70 22.22
N VAL A 174 14.17 -0.47 21.47
CA VAL A 174 14.62 -1.39 20.41
C VAL A 174 15.10 -2.76 20.91
N SER A 175 15.35 -2.90 22.22
CA SER A 175 15.62 -4.17 22.89
C SER A 175 14.35 -4.84 23.45
N ASP A 176 13.17 -4.25 23.30
CA ASP A 176 11.90 -4.84 23.70
C ASP A 176 11.61 -6.09 22.86
N GLU A 177 11.13 -7.15 23.49
CA GLU A 177 10.75 -8.40 22.79
C GLU A 177 9.67 -8.19 21.70
N GLN A 178 8.81 -7.17 21.89
CA GLN A 178 7.76 -6.84 20.94
C GLN A 178 8.28 -6.10 19.70
N TRP A 179 9.50 -5.52 19.76
CA TRP A 179 10.04 -4.74 18.65
C TRP A 179 10.13 -5.59 17.37
N GLY A 180 10.70 -6.80 17.47
CA GLY A 180 10.85 -7.70 16.33
C GLY A 180 9.50 -8.10 15.70
N ALA A 181 8.51 -8.42 16.54
CA ALA A 181 7.17 -8.77 16.08
C ALA A 181 6.49 -7.58 15.37
N LYS A 182 6.59 -6.36 15.93
CA LYS A 182 6.02 -5.16 15.35
C LYS A 182 6.74 -4.74 14.07
N PHE A 183 8.08 -4.89 14.02
CA PHE A 183 8.86 -4.64 12.81
C PHE A 183 8.45 -5.58 11.67
N LYS A 184 8.19 -6.85 11.98
CA LYS A 184 7.67 -7.81 11.00
C LYS A 184 6.33 -7.36 10.42
N VAL A 185 5.41 -6.86 11.25
CA VAL A 185 4.11 -6.34 10.78
C VAL A 185 4.31 -5.12 9.88
N LEU A 186 5.24 -4.20 10.21
CA LEU A 186 5.59 -3.08 9.33
C LEU A 186 6.12 -3.57 7.98
N LYS A 187 7.03 -4.55 8.00
CA LYS A 187 7.59 -5.16 6.79
C LYS A 187 6.49 -5.75 5.91
N GLU A 188 5.62 -6.59 6.48
CA GLU A 188 4.53 -7.25 5.76
C GLU A 188 3.56 -6.22 5.14
N ASN A 189 3.28 -5.12 5.84
CA ASN A 189 2.44 -4.04 5.33
C ASN A 189 3.10 -3.31 4.14
N ILE A 190 4.38 -2.93 4.25
CA ILE A 190 5.09 -2.25 3.15
C ILE A 190 5.26 -3.19 1.93
N GLU A 191 5.56 -4.47 2.15
CA GLU A 191 5.68 -5.45 1.07
C GLU A 191 4.33 -5.70 0.35
N HIS A 192 3.22 -5.68 1.10
CA HIS A 192 1.88 -5.76 0.54
C HIS A 192 1.58 -4.56 -0.35
N HIS A 193 1.79 -3.36 0.16
CA HIS A 193 1.62 -2.11 -0.56
C HIS A 193 2.43 -2.07 -1.87
N ILE A 194 3.74 -2.37 -1.82
CA ILE A 194 4.59 -2.46 -3.02
C ILE A 194 3.99 -3.41 -4.05
N LYS A 195 3.50 -4.56 -3.62
CA LYS A 195 2.91 -5.56 -4.51
C LYS A 195 1.61 -5.06 -5.18
N GLU A 196 0.74 -4.38 -4.44
CA GLU A 196 -0.50 -3.81 -4.98
C GLU A 196 -0.19 -2.68 -5.97
N GLU A 197 0.76 -1.81 -5.65
CA GLU A 197 1.20 -0.75 -6.54
C GLU A 197 1.83 -1.29 -7.83
N GLU A 198 2.85 -2.13 -7.72
CA GLU A 198 3.53 -2.71 -8.90
C GLU A 198 2.60 -3.60 -9.72
N GLY A 199 1.56 -4.14 -9.09
CA GLY A 199 0.53 -4.95 -9.73
C GLY A 199 -0.54 -4.13 -10.41
N GLU A 200 -1.55 -3.72 -9.67
CA GLU A 200 -2.77 -3.13 -10.18
C GLU A 200 -2.63 -1.64 -10.48
N MET A 201 -2.05 -0.87 -9.58
CA MET A 201 -1.93 0.58 -9.75
C MET A 201 -1.05 0.93 -10.97
N TRP A 202 0.10 0.25 -11.15
CA TRP A 202 0.96 0.51 -12.31
C TRP A 202 0.34 0.06 -13.63
N ARG A 203 -0.43 -1.02 -13.62
CA ARG A 203 -1.19 -1.42 -14.81
C ARG A 203 -2.19 -0.35 -15.20
N THR A 204 -2.91 0.19 -14.22
CA THR A 204 -3.86 1.28 -14.41
C THR A 204 -3.16 2.55 -14.86
N ALA A 205 -2.04 2.91 -14.22
CA ALA A 205 -1.25 4.08 -14.60
C ALA A 205 -0.77 4.02 -16.07
N ARG A 206 -0.27 2.86 -16.51
CA ARG A 206 0.13 2.66 -17.93
C ARG A 206 -1.05 2.68 -18.91
N ALA A 207 -2.25 2.37 -18.44
CA ALA A 207 -3.45 2.42 -19.28
C ALA A 207 -4.00 3.85 -19.45
N VAL A 208 -3.83 4.73 -18.45
CA VAL A 208 -4.41 6.08 -18.43
C VAL A 208 -3.42 7.17 -18.81
N PHE A 209 -2.13 6.96 -18.61
CA PHE A 209 -1.08 7.92 -18.96
C PHE A 209 -0.28 7.47 -20.18
N SER A 210 0.09 8.43 -21.01
CA SER A 210 1.14 8.26 -22.02
C SER A 210 2.52 8.15 -21.37
N GLN A 211 3.49 7.64 -22.13
CA GLN A 211 4.88 7.55 -21.64
C GLN A 211 5.47 8.94 -21.34
N ASP A 212 5.06 9.98 -22.08
CA ASP A 212 5.50 11.34 -21.82
C ASP A 212 4.93 11.91 -20.52
N GLU A 213 3.66 11.63 -20.22
CA GLU A 213 3.03 12.01 -18.94
C GLU A 213 3.69 11.31 -17.76
N LEU A 214 4.00 10.01 -17.89
CA LEU A 214 4.73 9.28 -16.84
C LEU A 214 6.13 9.85 -16.62
N ARG A 215 6.86 10.24 -17.67
CA ARG A 215 8.16 10.93 -17.53
C ARG A 215 8.02 12.27 -16.82
N GLN A 216 7.01 13.07 -17.16
CA GLN A 216 6.76 14.36 -16.51
C GLN A 216 6.41 14.18 -15.01
N LEU A 217 5.61 13.17 -14.67
CA LEU A 217 5.32 12.84 -13.29
C LEU A 217 6.61 12.43 -12.57
N GLY A 218 7.42 11.55 -13.13
CA GLY A 218 8.70 11.11 -12.55
C GLY A 218 9.66 12.28 -12.28
N ALA A 219 9.79 13.20 -13.23
CA ALA A 219 10.61 14.38 -13.06
C ALA A 219 10.10 15.32 -11.95
N ARG A 220 8.76 15.46 -11.79
CA ARG A 220 8.16 16.23 -10.68
C ARG A 220 8.42 15.56 -9.33
N MET A 221 8.31 14.24 -9.26
CA MET A 221 8.59 13.45 -8.05
C MET A 221 10.06 13.58 -7.64
N ALA A 222 10.98 13.44 -8.59
CA ALA A 222 12.41 13.58 -8.34
C ALA A 222 12.77 14.97 -7.79
N ARG A 223 12.21 16.04 -8.37
CA ARG A 223 12.39 17.41 -7.89
C ARG A 223 11.86 17.56 -6.47
N MET A 224 10.63 17.16 -6.20
CA MET A 224 10.02 17.27 -4.88
C MET A 224 10.85 16.54 -3.81
N LYS A 225 11.31 15.32 -4.11
CA LYS A 225 12.16 14.54 -3.22
C LYS A 225 13.50 15.22 -2.95
N GLN A 226 14.09 15.85 -3.95
CA GLN A 226 15.34 16.62 -3.82
C GLN A 226 15.13 17.88 -2.97
N GLU A 227 14.05 18.63 -3.20
CA GLU A 227 13.70 19.83 -2.43
C GLU A 227 13.53 19.49 -0.94
N GLN A 228 12.83 18.41 -0.63
CA GLN A 228 12.66 17.95 0.75
C GLN A 228 13.98 17.52 1.42
N ARG A 229 14.89 16.92 0.66
CA ARG A 229 16.22 16.56 1.19
C ARG A 229 17.13 17.75 1.40
N SER A 230 17.03 18.80 0.57
CA SER A 230 17.87 20.00 0.61
C SER A 230 17.33 21.12 1.49
N GLY A 231 16.04 21.16 1.72
CA GLY A 231 15.36 22.17 2.55
C GLY A 231 15.52 21.95 4.06
N ARG A 232 16.45 21.10 4.49
CA ARG A 232 16.82 20.84 5.88
C ARG A 232 18.11 21.56 6.28
#